data_d769438564ec4c07013997a0091af19e
#
_entry.id   d769438564ec4c07013997a0091af19e
#
_cell.length_a   1.000
_cell.length_b   1.000
_cell.length_c   1.000
_cell.angle_alpha   90.00
_cell.angle_beta   90.00
_cell.angle_gamma   90.00
#
_symmetry.space_group_name_H-M   'P 1'
#
loop_
_entity.id
_entity.type
_entity.pdbx_description
1 polymer ?
#
loop_
_entity_poly.entity_id
_entity_poly.type
_entity_poly.pdbx_seq_one_letter_code
_entity_poly.pdbx_strand_id
1 'polypeptide(L)'
;MVGFGARMAGSVFVGFADGTLERRYRFEQRSRQAWYTVRMTYFGAAGIVAYWAVAFATLDVHTALEIVLDMAWFLPILLSYGWLVVRPGYAESARADIALYTAIQFPLYHSIERVTATQATGWTFNTQFCYSLMVAAAFACLNFTAAVLPFCYLVLASMAYLALVLITHGYSRAVVTFTLQNYVFFALIAVFLNVAMDRKARATFRAQTSLAAEREKSEKLLANMLPAAVAERLKSQQAIADQFDDIVVVFVDLVGFTPLSQELGPGRIVELLNAFFERADRGTDLFELEKVKTIGDAYMAVTNAITRPPRPHKAAIDFAVWLRGEARKVGRDFGTDLRLHVGIASGPAIGGVISAKRLSYDYWGHTVNLAARLQDSVGADGIAVSEPVWRAVRDSYPFHEPRSVVLKGVGATPVYDVDLPAE
;
A
#
# COMPACT_ATOMS: atom_id res chain seq x y z
N MET A 1 -14.32 40.28 -9.57
CA MET A 1 -12.84 40.30 -9.58
C MET A 1 -12.19 39.95 -8.23
N VAL A 2 -12.88 40.02 -7.10
CA VAL A 2 -12.31 39.70 -5.77
C VAL A 2 -12.13 38.18 -5.53
N GLY A 3 -12.88 37.31 -6.22
CA GLY A 3 -12.79 35.86 -6.03
C GLY A 3 -11.65 35.15 -6.75
N PHE A 4 -11.01 35.77 -7.73
CA PHE A 4 -9.91 35.15 -8.51
C PHE A 4 -8.56 35.33 -7.82
N GLY A 5 -8.33 36.47 -7.16
CA GLY A 5 -7.10 36.74 -6.41
C GLY A 5 -6.95 35.87 -5.15
N ALA A 6 -8.04 35.63 -4.42
CA ALA A 6 -8.04 34.78 -3.22
C ALA A 6 -7.77 33.28 -3.56
N ARG A 7 -8.24 32.80 -4.72
CA ARG A 7 -7.92 31.43 -5.19
C ARG A 7 -6.48 31.27 -5.65
N MET A 8 -5.86 32.29 -6.23
CA MET A 8 -4.45 32.24 -6.63
C MET A 8 -3.51 32.30 -5.42
N ALA A 9 -3.75 33.17 -4.45
CA ALA A 9 -2.93 33.25 -3.23
C ALA A 9 -3.03 31.96 -2.39
N GLY A 10 -4.23 31.34 -2.29
CA GLY A 10 -4.42 30.06 -1.63
C GLY A 10 -3.71 28.89 -2.32
N SER A 11 -3.45 28.95 -3.65
CA SER A 11 -2.87 27.85 -4.42
C SER A 11 -1.33 27.77 -4.40
N VAL A 12 -0.64 28.82 -3.98
CA VAL A 12 0.83 28.87 -4.00
C VAL A 12 1.46 28.16 -2.79
N PHE A 13 0.75 28.13 -1.64
CA PHE A 13 1.26 27.62 -0.36
C PHE A 13 0.41 26.49 0.26
N VAL A 14 -0.46 25.85 -0.51
CA VAL A 14 -1.43 24.90 0.06
C VAL A 14 -0.81 23.50 0.21
N GLY A 15 -0.69 23.06 1.47
CA GLY A 15 -0.52 21.65 1.83
C GLY A 15 -1.70 20.79 1.39
N PHE A 16 -1.67 19.49 1.65
CA PHE A 16 -2.85 18.65 1.50
C PHE A 16 -3.96 19.14 2.46
N ALA A 17 -5.20 19.14 2.00
CA ALA A 17 -6.35 19.49 2.85
C ALA A 17 -6.50 18.53 4.04
N ASP A 18 -6.10 17.26 3.84
CA ASP A 18 -6.00 16.26 4.90
C ASP A 18 -4.67 16.42 5.65
N GLY A 19 -4.73 16.80 6.92
CA GLY A 19 -3.57 16.98 7.78
C GLY A 19 -2.79 15.69 8.08
N THR A 20 -3.42 14.51 7.94
CA THR A 20 -2.74 13.22 8.10
C THR A 20 -1.90 12.90 6.87
N LEU A 21 -2.45 13.15 5.68
CA LEU A 21 -1.76 13.00 4.41
C LEU A 21 -0.59 13.98 4.29
N GLU A 22 -0.77 15.23 4.77
CA GLU A 22 0.30 16.23 4.80
C GLU A 22 1.46 15.79 5.71
N ARG A 23 1.18 15.28 6.90
CA ARG A 23 2.22 14.77 7.81
C ARG A 23 2.98 13.59 7.20
N ARG A 24 2.26 12.64 6.59
CA ARG A 24 2.86 11.49 5.91
C ARG A 24 3.74 11.92 4.74
N TYR A 25 3.25 12.83 3.90
CA TYR A 25 4.02 13.39 2.79
C TYR A 25 5.33 14.03 3.27
N ARG A 26 5.26 14.92 4.28
CA ARG A 26 6.44 15.58 4.82
C ARG A 26 7.44 14.60 5.41
N PHE A 27 6.97 13.64 6.16
CA PHE A 27 7.82 12.59 6.74
C PHE A 27 8.54 11.77 5.67
N GLU A 28 7.80 11.26 4.66
CA GLU A 28 8.40 10.48 3.59
C GLU A 28 9.39 11.29 2.75
N GLN A 29 9.05 12.53 2.40
CA GLN A 29 9.97 13.39 1.64
C GLN A 29 11.24 13.69 2.41
N ARG A 30 11.15 14.07 3.68
CA ARG A 30 12.31 14.33 4.51
C ARG A 30 13.18 13.11 4.73
N SER A 31 12.57 11.96 4.95
CA SER A 31 13.29 10.69 5.08
C SER A 31 14.07 10.32 3.81
N ARG A 32 13.46 10.50 2.63
CA ARG A 32 14.12 10.26 1.34
C ARG A 32 15.24 11.27 1.07
N GLN A 33 15.03 12.54 1.43
CA GLN A 33 15.99 13.60 1.20
C GLN A 33 17.16 13.57 2.18
N ALA A 34 16.98 13.04 3.39
CA ALA A 34 18.01 13.01 4.42
C ALA A 34 19.36 12.46 3.89
N TRP A 35 19.31 11.37 3.17
CA TRP A 35 20.52 10.75 2.59
C TRP A 35 21.24 11.63 1.55
N TYR A 36 20.48 12.31 0.68
CA TYR A 36 21.04 13.25 -0.30
C TYR A 36 21.56 14.50 0.40
N THR A 37 20.84 15.00 1.38
CA THR A 37 21.23 16.17 2.17
C THR A 37 22.56 15.92 2.89
N VAL A 38 22.74 14.78 3.53
CA VAL A 38 24.00 14.40 4.18
C VAL A 38 25.16 14.40 3.17
N ARG A 39 24.98 13.75 2.02
CA ARG A 39 26.03 13.69 0.99
C ARG A 39 26.40 15.09 0.47
N MET A 40 25.41 15.94 0.17
CA MET A 40 25.65 17.29 -0.32
C MET A 40 26.32 18.15 0.74
N THR A 41 25.98 17.97 2.02
CA THR A 41 26.62 18.68 3.13
C THR A 41 28.09 18.31 3.25
N TYR A 42 28.42 17.02 3.22
CA TYR A 42 29.84 16.59 3.26
C TYR A 42 30.61 16.94 1.98
N PHE A 43 29.97 16.90 0.82
CA PHE A 43 30.57 17.37 -0.43
C PHE A 43 30.87 18.86 -0.39
N GLY A 44 29.94 19.67 0.15
CA GLY A 44 30.14 21.09 0.37
C GLY A 44 31.30 21.37 1.33
N ALA A 45 31.37 20.64 2.45
CA ALA A 45 32.47 20.74 3.40
C ALA A 45 33.83 20.39 2.78
N ALA A 46 33.89 19.30 2.00
CA ALA A 46 35.10 18.93 1.26
C ALA A 46 35.50 19.98 0.22
N GLY A 47 34.52 20.60 -0.45
CA GLY A 47 34.73 21.71 -1.38
C GLY A 47 35.38 22.94 -0.71
N ILE A 48 34.94 23.28 0.50
CA ILE A 48 35.55 24.37 1.29
C ILE A 48 37.04 24.06 1.62
N VAL A 49 37.30 22.85 2.08
CA VAL A 49 38.67 22.41 2.40
C VAL A 49 39.57 22.42 1.15
N ALA A 50 39.05 21.91 0.02
CA ALA A 50 39.78 21.98 -1.25
C ALA A 50 40.06 23.41 -1.72
N TYR A 51 39.09 24.30 -1.56
CA TYR A 51 39.26 25.71 -1.87
C TYR A 51 40.36 26.38 -1.00
N TRP A 52 40.42 26.07 0.30
CA TRP A 52 41.50 26.52 1.17
C TRP A 52 42.88 25.98 0.71
N ALA A 53 42.98 24.71 0.34
CA ALA A 53 44.21 24.11 -0.17
C ALA A 53 44.68 24.83 -1.43
N VAL A 54 43.79 25.17 -2.35
CA VAL A 54 44.12 25.93 -3.56
C VAL A 54 44.56 27.38 -3.20
N ALA A 55 43.88 28.05 -2.27
CA ALA A 55 44.23 29.39 -1.83
C ALA A 55 45.66 29.45 -1.27
N PHE A 56 46.02 28.51 -0.40
CA PHE A 56 47.40 28.40 0.14
C PHE A 56 48.45 28.03 -0.91
N ALA A 57 48.09 27.30 -1.96
CA ALA A 57 49.00 26.92 -3.04
C ALA A 57 49.23 28.07 -4.07
N THR A 58 48.30 28.97 -4.22
CA THR A 58 48.29 29.94 -5.32
C THR A 58 48.45 31.41 -4.87
N LEU A 59 48.16 31.73 -3.60
CA LEU A 59 48.16 33.08 -3.06
C LEU A 59 49.26 33.23 -1.99
N ASP A 60 49.59 34.45 -1.63
CA ASP A 60 50.43 34.74 -0.48
C ASP A 60 49.73 34.30 0.82
N VAL A 61 50.51 33.99 1.86
CA VAL A 61 50.04 33.44 3.13
C VAL A 61 49.02 34.34 3.82
N HIS A 62 49.18 35.65 3.70
CA HIS A 62 48.27 36.59 4.35
C HIS A 62 46.89 36.58 3.70
N THR A 63 46.85 36.66 2.37
CA THR A 63 45.60 36.61 1.60
C THR A 63 44.92 35.25 1.74
N ALA A 64 45.70 34.14 1.72
CA ALA A 64 45.16 32.80 1.94
C ALA A 64 44.53 32.65 3.35
N LEU A 65 45.19 33.18 4.38
CA LEU A 65 44.68 33.13 5.75
C LEU A 65 43.40 33.96 5.92
N GLU A 66 43.28 35.11 5.26
CA GLU A 66 42.02 35.88 5.26
C GLU A 66 40.86 35.09 4.68
N ILE A 67 41.08 34.43 3.53
CA ILE A 67 40.04 33.57 2.91
C ILE A 67 39.63 32.43 3.83
N VAL A 68 40.61 31.78 4.51
CA VAL A 68 40.30 30.73 5.47
C VAL A 68 39.46 31.24 6.62
N LEU A 69 39.81 32.38 7.18
CA LEU A 69 39.07 32.98 8.30
C LEU A 69 37.65 33.38 7.89
N ASP A 70 37.45 33.89 6.68
CA ASP A 70 36.14 34.28 6.17
C ASP A 70 35.21 33.06 5.98
N MET A 71 35.75 31.90 5.58
CA MET A 71 34.98 30.69 5.34
C MET A 71 34.98 29.72 6.51
N ALA A 72 35.74 29.98 7.57
CA ALA A 72 35.88 29.09 8.71
C ALA A 72 34.55 28.75 9.38
N TRP A 73 33.62 29.70 9.39
CA TRP A 73 32.30 29.52 10.00
C TRP A 73 31.38 28.57 9.25
N PHE A 74 31.54 28.40 7.94
CA PHE A 74 30.70 27.51 7.14
C PHE A 74 30.92 26.06 7.45
N LEU A 75 32.17 25.64 7.69
CA LEU A 75 32.53 24.25 7.92
C LEU A 75 31.85 23.64 9.14
N PRO A 76 31.92 24.25 10.36
CA PRO A 76 31.23 23.72 11.54
C PRO A 76 29.70 23.73 11.39
N ILE A 77 29.15 24.74 10.68
CA ILE A 77 27.71 24.79 10.41
C ILE A 77 27.28 23.64 9.52
N LEU A 78 28.00 23.36 8.43
CA LEU A 78 27.69 22.25 7.53
C LEU A 78 27.83 20.90 8.23
N LEU A 79 28.92 20.69 8.96
CA LEU A 79 29.15 19.43 9.67
C LEU A 79 28.08 19.19 10.75
N SER A 80 27.71 20.21 11.52
CA SER A 80 26.66 20.15 12.51
C SER A 80 25.31 19.84 11.89
N TYR A 81 24.99 20.42 10.74
CA TYR A 81 23.77 20.14 10.02
C TYR A 81 23.74 18.71 9.48
N GLY A 82 24.83 18.21 8.85
CA GLY A 82 24.95 16.84 8.41
C GLY A 82 24.72 15.84 9.55
N TRP A 83 25.25 16.14 10.74
CA TRP A 83 25.03 15.34 11.92
C TRP A 83 23.58 15.39 12.45
N LEU A 84 22.91 16.56 12.39
CA LEU A 84 21.50 16.71 12.77
C LEU A 84 20.57 15.94 11.84
N VAL A 85 20.85 15.93 10.54
CA VAL A 85 20.02 15.23 9.52
C VAL A 85 20.01 13.72 9.71
N VAL A 86 21.07 13.13 10.26
CA VAL A 86 21.14 11.69 10.54
C VAL A 86 20.37 11.30 11.79
N ARG A 87 20.04 12.25 12.67
CA ARG A 87 19.38 11.97 13.92
C ARG A 87 17.93 11.49 13.77
N PRO A 88 17.46 10.57 14.64
CA PRO A 88 16.06 10.25 14.77
C PRO A 88 15.25 11.53 15.04
N GLY A 89 14.11 11.69 14.35
CA GLY A 89 13.27 12.88 14.50
C GLY A 89 13.53 14.00 13.48
N TYR A 90 14.59 13.93 12.68
CA TYR A 90 14.79 14.93 11.60
C TYR A 90 13.59 14.97 10.63
N ALA A 91 13.05 13.83 10.24
CA ALA A 91 11.91 13.73 9.34
C ALA A 91 10.61 14.31 9.92
N GLU A 92 10.51 14.41 11.24
CA GLU A 92 9.30 14.88 11.94
C GLU A 92 9.23 16.40 12.09
N SER A 93 10.37 17.09 12.00
CA SER A 93 10.46 18.51 12.32
C SER A 93 11.37 19.31 11.37
N ALA A 94 10.92 20.50 10.98
CA ALA A 94 11.71 21.45 10.21
C ALA A 94 12.77 22.22 11.04
N ARG A 95 12.92 21.93 12.33
CA ARG A 95 13.78 22.71 13.24
C ARG A 95 15.25 22.74 12.80
N ALA A 96 15.76 21.59 12.33
CA ALA A 96 17.14 21.52 11.85
C ALA A 96 17.39 22.38 10.62
N ASP A 97 16.44 22.44 9.67
CA ASP A 97 16.54 23.24 8.46
C ASP A 97 16.45 24.74 8.79
N ILE A 98 15.54 25.11 9.70
CA ILE A 98 15.42 26.50 10.18
C ILE A 98 16.70 26.92 10.89
N ALA A 99 17.27 26.05 11.75
CA ALA A 99 18.52 26.31 12.44
C ALA A 99 19.69 26.50 11.45
N LEU A 100 19.78 25.66 10.40
CA LEU A 100 20.76 25.83 9.34
C LEU A 100 20.64 27.19 8.63
N TYR A 101 19.41 27.52 8.17
CA TYR A 101 19.18 28.80 7.49
C TYR A 101 19.54 30.01 8.37
N THR A 102 19.21 29.94 9.65
CA THR A 102 19.56 30.99 10.60
C THR A 102 21.06 31.04 10.82
N ALA A 103 21.73 29.91 10.97
CA ALA A 103 23.18 29.85 11.18
C ALA A 103 24.01 30.38 9.98
N ILE A 104 23.54 30.09 8.75
CA ILE A 104 24.21 30.54 7.52
C ILE A 104 24.16 32.09 7.37
N GLN A 105 23.16 32.76 7.96
CA GLN A 105 23.08 34.22 7.90
C GLN A 105 24.29 34.91 8.56
N PHE A 106 24.80 34.37 9.66
CA PHE A 106 25.91 34.96 10.38
C PHE A 106 27.20 35.07 9.54
N PRO A 107 27.74 33.98 8.96
CA PRO A 107 28.93 34.10 8.09
C PRO A 107 28.66 34.90 6.82
N LEU A 108 27.42 34.87 6.30
CA LEU A 108 27.05 35.71 5.16
C LEU A 108 27.19 37.20 5.50
N TYR A 109 26.67 37.63 6.64
CA TYR A 109 26.78 39.03 7.08
C TYR A 109 28.23 39.43 7.34
N HIS A 110 29.00 38.56 8.01
CA HIS A 110 30.41 38.81 8.28
C HIS A 110 31.23 38.94 6.98
N SER A 111 31.01 38.09 6.00
CA SER A 111 31.67 38.18 4.68
C SER A 111 31.30 39.48 3.96
N ILE A 112 30.04 39.95 4.05
CA ILE A 112 29.60 41.20 3.48
C ILE A 112 30.31 42.37 4.15
N GLU A 113 30.40 42.42 5.47
CA GLU A 113 31.08 43.49 6.22
C GLU A 113 32.57 43.59 5.87
N ARG A 114 33.27 42.46 5.82
CA ARG A 114 34.70 42.41 5.47
C ARG A 114 34.97 42.88 4.04
N VAL A 115 34.19 42.39 3.08
CA VAL A 115 34.33 42.83 1.68
C VAL A 115 34.04 44.31 1.50
N THR A 116 33.06 44.85 2.26
CA THR A 116 32.79 46.28 2.24
C THR A 116 33.89 47.11 2.89
N ALA A 117 34.49 46.59 3.97
CA ALA A 117 35.57 47.27 4.69
C ALA A 117 36.89 47.33 3.90
N THR A 118 37.21 46.35 3.07
CA THR A 118 38.46 46.26 2.30
C THR A 118 38.47 47.11 1.04
N GLN A 119 37.41 47.86 0.72
CA GLN A 119 37.28 48.69 -0.52
C GLN A 119 37.70 47.93 -1.80
N ALA A 120 37.63 46.63 -1.77
CA ALA A 120 37.94 45.80 -2.94
C ALA A 120 37.09 46.24 -4.12
N THR A 121 37.74 46.49 -5.23
CA THR A 121 37.13 46.96 -6.48
C THR A 121 35.80 46.21 -6.73
N GLY A 122 34.76 46.89 -7.18
CA GLY A 122 33.37 46.45 -7.25
C GLY A 122 33.10 45.10 -7.93
N TRP A 123 34.12 44.49 -8.50
CA TRP A 123 34.09 43.14 -9.11
C TRP A 123 34.17 41.98 -8.10
N THR A 124 34.99 42.13 -7.07
CA THR A 124 35.16 41.08 -6.03
C THR A 124 33.96 40.99 -5.10
N PHE A 125 33.32 42.10 -4.81
CA PHE A 125 32.10 42.18 -4.04
C PHE A 125 30.94 41.42 -4.73
N ASN A 126 30.72 41.68 -6.00
CA ASN A 126 29.66 41.04 -6.76
C ASN A 126 29.83 39.51 -6.89
N THR A 127 31.06 39.03 -7.09
CA THR A 127 31.32 37.58 -7.23
C THR A 127 31.13 36.84 -5.93
N GLN A 128 31.62 37.31 -4.80
CA GLN A 128 31.43 36.66 -3.50
C GLN A 128 29.98 36.67 -3.05
N PHE A 129 29.28 37.80 -3.27
CA PHE A 129 27.89 37.92 -2.93
C PHE A 129 27.01 36.99 -3.77
N CYS A 130 27.19 36.95 -5.09
CA CYS A 130 26.48 36.02 -5.97
C CYS A 130 26.77 34.59 -5.62
N TYR A 131 28.02 34.25 -5.25
CA TYR A 131 28.38 32.87 -4.82
C TYR A 131 27.66 32.47 -3.52
N SER A 132 27.68 33.36 -2.50
CA SER A 132 26.97 33.09 -1.23
C SER A 132 25.47 32.93 -1.43
N LEU A 133 24.89 33.72 -2.33
CA LEU A 133 23.48 33.60 -2.68
C LEU A 133 23.16 32.34 -3.47
N MET A 134 24.01 31.91 -4.40
CA MET A 134 23.88 30.64 -5.11
C MET A 134 23.95 29.46 -4.15
N VAL A 135 24.84 29.48 -3.16
CA VAL A 135 24.93 28.45 -2.12
C VAL A 135 23.64 28.41 -1.29
N ALA A 136 23.16 29.57 -0.83
CA ALA A 136 21.90 29.67 -0.10
C ALA A 136 20.70 29.17 -0.91
N ALA A 137 20.64 29.51 -2.21
CA ALA A 137 19.60 29.04 -3.12
C ALA A 137 19.68 27.54 -3.37
N ALA A 138 20.89 26.97 -3.51
CA ALA A 138 21.10 25.53 -3.66
C ALA A 138 20.62 24.76 -2.41
N PHE A 139 20.94 25.24 -1.22
CA PHE A 139 20.42 24.65 0.04
C PHE A 139 18.90 24.77 0.18
N ALA A 140 18.33 25.91 -0.22
CA ALA A 140 16.87 26.06 -0.23
C ALA A 140 16.19 25.07 -1.18
N CYS A 141 16.78 24.80 -2.35
CA CYS A 141 16.27 23.82 -3.30
C CYS A 141 16.37 22.37 -2.79
N LEU A 142 17.34 22.06 -1.93
CA LEU A 142 17.51 20.72 -1.35
C LEU A 142 16.47 20.39 -0.28
N ASN A 143 15.95 21.41 0.44
CA ASN A 143 15.06 21.23 1.60
C ASN A 143 13.69 21.92 1.41
N PHE A 144 13.14 21.84 0.21
CA PHE A 144 11.94 22.60 -0.19
C PHE A 144 10.65 22.26 0.56
N THR A 145 10.56 21.10 1.20
CA THR A 145 9.29 20.63 1.82
C THR A 145 8.93 21.32 3.13
N ALA A 146 9.88 22.03 3.75
CA ALA A 146 9.69 22.43 5.14
C ALA A 146 9.76 23.93 5.43
N ALA A 147 10.29 24.75 4.54
CA ALA A 147 10.81 26.03 4.95
C ALA A 147 10.57 27.20 3.98
N VAL A 148 9.55 27.16 3.12
CA VAL A 148 9.29 28.27 2.19
C VAL A 148 9.05 29.58 2.96
N LEU A 149 8.22 29.58 3.98
CA LEU A 149 7.96 30.78 4.79
C LEU A 149 9.19 31.24 5.60
N PRO A 150 9.86 30.37 6.38
CA PRO A 150 11.13 30.74 7.01
C PRO A 150 12.19 31.20 6.01
N PHE A 151 12.29 30.58 4.85
CA PHE A 151 13.22 30.99 3.80
C PHE A 151 12.90 32.39 3.28
N CYS A 152 11.65 32.72 2.98
CA CYS A 152 11.23 34.05 2.57
C CYS A 152 11.54 35.10 3.65
N TYR A 153 11.29 34.77 4.92
CA TYR A 153 11.66 35.66 6.03
C TYR A 153 13.17 35.93 6.08
N LEU A 154 13.99 34.88 5.99
CA LEU A 154 15.45 35.00 6.00
C LEU A 154 15.97 35.80 4.80
N VAL A 155 15.39 35.62 3.62
CA VAL A 155 15.71 36.42 2.42
C VAL A 155 15.40 37.90 2.65
N LEU A 156 14.24 38.23 3.21
CA LEU A 156 13.87 39.60 3.49
C LEU A 156 14.77 40.25 4.55
N ALA A 157 15.09 39.50 5.63
CA ALA A 157 15.99 39.98 6.67
C ALA A 157 17.40 40.22 6.12
N SER A 158 17.92 39.30 5.29
CA SER A 158 19.23 39.46 4.63
C SER A 158 19.26 40.67 3.70
N MET A 159 18.19 40.89 2.96
CA MET A 159 18.07 42.05 2.07
C MET A 159 18.06 43.36 2.84
N ALA A 160 17.33 43.44 3.94
CA ALA A 160 17.30 44.63 4.80
C ALA A 160 18.66 44.91 5.43
N TYR A 161 19.34 43.87 5.92
CA TYR A 161 20.70 44.02 6.47
C TYR A 161 21.71 44.44 5.41
N LEU A 162 21.69 43.83 4.24
CA LEU A 162 22.56 44.20 3.12
C LEU A 162 22.34 45.67 2.71
N ALA A 163 21.10 46.11 2.60
CA ALA A 163 20.78 47.49 2.31
C ALA A 163 21.36 48.44 3.38
N LEU A 164 21.20 48.08 4.67
CA LEU A 164 21.74 48.88 5.78
C LEU A 164 23.26 48.99 5.69
N VAL A 165 23.98 47.89 5.51
CA VAL A 165 25.46 47.88 5.40
C VAL A 165 25.93 48.72 4.22
N LEU A 166 25.35 48.54 3.05
CA LEU A 166 25.74 49.32 1.85
C LEU A 166 25.52 50.84 2.02
N ILE A 167 24.44 51.23 2.69
CA ILE A 167 24.12 52.62 2.96
C ILE A 167 25.09 53.21 4.01
N THR A 168 25.34 52.48 5.10
CA THR A 168 26.21 52.97 6.21
C THR A 168 27.66 53.09 5.79
N HIS A 169 28.14 52.29 4.87
CA HIS A 169 29.50 52.39 4.32
C HIS A 169 29.63 53.34 3.15
N GLY A 170 28.60 54.13 2.84
CA GLY A 170 28.66 55.20 1.87
C GLY A 170 28.77 54.79 0.40
N TYR A 171 28.33 53.58 0.05
CA TYR A 171 28.31 53.11 -1.35
C TYR A 171 27.39 53.98 -2.22
N SER A 172 27.78 54.14 -3.47
CA SER A 172 26.96 54.89 -4.41
C SER A 172 25.57 54.25 -4.59
N ARG A 173 24.55 55.08 -4.83
CA ARG A 173 23.17 54.58 -5.07
C ARG A 173 23.11 53.55 -6.19
N ALA A 174 23.95 53.66 -7.21
CA ALA A 174 23.99 52.70 -8.32
C ALA A 174 24.44 51.32 -7.85
N VAL A 175 25.47 51.23 -7.01
CA VAL A 175 25.97 49.96 -6.44
C VAL A 175 24.91 49.34 -5.53
N VAL A 176 24.29 50.12 -4.65
CA VAL A 176 23.22 49.64 -3.76
C VAL A 176 22.06 49.07 -4.56
N THR A 177 21.58 49.83 -5.56
CA THR A 177 20.45 49.42 -6.40
C THR A 177 20.76 48.14 -7.18
N PHE A 178 21.93 48.08 -7.82
CA PHE A 178 22.33 46.89 -8.61
C PHE A 178 22.46 45.63 -7.75
N THR A 179 23.06 45.74 -6.57
CA THR A 179 23.25 44.62 -5.65
C THR A 179 21.90 44.09 -5.12
N LEU A 180 21.02 45.00 -4.69
CA LEU A 180 19.68 44.60 -4.23
C LEU A 180 18.83 44.01 -5.36
N GLN A 181 18.93 44.56 -6.57
CA GLN A 181 18.21 44.06 -7.73
C GLN A 181 18.63 42.60 -8.08
N ASN A 182 19.94 42.32 -8.09
CA ASN A 182 20.45 40.97 -8.30
C ASN A 182 19.99 40.02 -7.17
N TYR A 183 20.04 40.48 -5.92
CA TYR A 183 19.57 39.71 -4.78
C TYR A 183 18.10 39.30 -4.93
N VAL A 184 17.24 40.24 -5.22
CA VAL A 184 15.80 40.00 -5.44
C VAL A 184 15.59 39.02 -6.58
N PHE A 185 16.33 39.18 -7.70
CA PHE A 185 16.20 38.30 -8.84
C PHE A 185 16.52 36.81 -8.50
N PHE A 186 17.65 36.56 -7.85
CA PHE A 186 18.04 35.21 -7.44
C PHE A 186 17.12 34.63 -6.36
N ALA A 187 16.68 35.48 -5.41
CA ALA A 187 15.71 35.05 -4.39
C ALA A 187 14.38 34.63 -5.00
N LEU A 188 13.86 35.33 -5.99
CA LEU A 188 12.65 34.98 -6.72
C LEU A 188 12.81 33.68 -7.48
N ILE A 189 13.96 33.46 -8.14
CA ILE A 189 14.25 32.18 -8.80
C ILE A 189 14.27 31.04 -7.78
N ALA A 190 14.94 31.23 -6.63
CA ALA A 190 15.01 30.21 -5.60
C ALA A 190 13.62 29.84 -5.04
N VAL A 191 12.78 30.82 -4.76
CA VAL A 191 11.38 30.62 -4.32
C VAL A 191 10.58 29.89 -5.41
N PHE A 192 10.70 30.34 -6.67
CA PHE A 192 9.99 29.69 -7.79
C PHE A 192 10.38 28.23 -7.94
N LEU A 193 11.67 27.91 -7.96
CA LEU A 193 12.18 26.56 -8.06
C LEU A 193 11.70 25.69 -6.88
N ASN A 194 11.77 26.23 -5.66
CA ASN A 194 11.31 25.55 -4.45
C ASN A 194 9.82 25.17 -4.56
N VAL A 195 8.97 26.14 -4.91
CA VAL A 195 7.53 25.91 -5.10
C VAL A 195 7.25 24.92 -6.24
N ALA A 196 7.97 25.03 -7.35
CA ALA A 196 7.80 24.11 -8.49
C ALA A 196 8.18 22.67 -8.14
N MET A 197 9.29 22.49 -7.41
CA MET A 197 9.75 21.18 -6.94
C MET A 197 8.78 20.58 -5.93
N ASP A 198 8.28 21.37 -4.96
CA ASP A 198 7.27 20.89 -4.00
C ASP A 198 5.98 20.47 -4.69
N ARG A 199 5.48 21.25 -5.66
CA ARG A 199 4.29 20.89 -6.45
C ARG A 199 4.49 19.57 -7.20
N LYS A 200 5.63 19.39 -7.85
CA LYS A 200 5.96 18.15 -8.55
C LYS A 200 6.03 16.97 -7.59
N ALA A 201 6.70 17.13 -6.44
CA ALA A 201 6.81 16.08 -5.44
C ALA A 201 5.43 15.68 -4.87
N ARG A 202 4.55 16.65 -4.60
CA ARG A 202 3.17 16.40 -4.16
C ARG A 202 2.34 15.69 -5.20
N ALA A 203 2.46 16.06 -6.47
CA ALA A 203 1.77 15.39 -7.57
C ALA A 203 2.20 13.92 -7.68
N THR A 204 3.51 13.66 -7.62
CA THR A 204 4.07 12.31 -7.64
C THR A 204 3.61 11.49 -6.44
N PHE A 205 3.61 12.07 -5.24
CA PHE A 205 3.14 11.42 -4.02
C PHE A 205 1.66 11.03 -4.11
N ARG A 206 0.80 11.93 -4.59
CA ARG A 206 -0.63 11.63 -4.83
C ARG A 206 -0.81 10.48 -5.81
N ALA A 207 -0.12 10.53 -6.94
CA ALA A 207 -0.21 9.49 -7.96
C ALA A 207 0.24 8.12 -7.41
N GLN A 208 1.34 8.07 -6.66
CA GLN A 208 1.82 6.83 -6.03
C GLN A 208 0.84 6.29 -4.99
N THR A 209 0.27 7.16 -4.15
CA THR A 209 -0.68 6.77 -3.11
C THR A 209 -1.99 6.25 -3.72
N SER A 210 -2.49 6.93 -4.76
CA SER A 210 -3.68 6.49 -5.50
C SER A 210 -3.46 5.15 -6.19
N LEU A 211 -2.32 4.97 -6.85
CA LEU A 211 -1.96 3.70 -7.51
C LEU A 211 -1.83 2.55 -6.51
N ALA A 212 -1.22 2.80 -5.34
CA ALA A 212 -1.11 1.80 -4.28
C ALA A 212 -2.49 1.37 -3.77
N ALA A 213 -3.41 2.32 -3.55
CA ALA A 213 -4.77 2.05 -3.13
C ALA A 213 -5.57 1.26 -4.19
N GLU A 214 -5.40 1.58 -5.49
CA GLU A 214 -6.03 0.84 -6.57
C GLU A 214 -5.48 -0.59 -6.69
N ARG A 215 -4.18 -0.76 -6.55
CA ARG A 215 -3.56 -2.09 -6.51
C ARG A 215 -4.09 -2.93 -5.35
N GLU A 216 -4.13 -2.37 -4.15
CA GLU A 216 -4.67 -3.06 -2.97
C GLU A 216 -6.14 -3.47 -3.17
N LYS A 217 -6.96 -2.57 -3.75
CA LYS A 217 -8.35 -2.89 -4.09
C LYS A 217 -8.46 -4.01 -5.12
N SER A 218 -7.65 -3.97 -6.16
CA SER A 218 -7.60 -5.02 -7.20
C SER A 218 -7.14 -6.36 -6.62
N GLU A 219 -6.13 -6.37 -5.75
CA GLU A 219 -5.65 -7.58 -5.08
C GLU A 219 -6.70 -8.18 -4.15
N LYS A 220 -7.42 -7.36 -3.38
CA LYS A 220 -8.55 -7.82 -2.56
C LYS A 220 -9.67 -8.44 -3.39
N LEU A 221 -10.02 -7.82 -4.53
CA LEU A 221 -11.03 -8.38 -5.43
C LEU A 221 -10.60 -9.73 -6.00
N LEU A 222 -9.33 -9.87 -6.43
CA LEU A 222 -8.79 -11.14 -6.92
C LEU A 222 -8.75 -12.22 -5.82
N ALA A 223 -8.36 -11.85 -4.59
CA ALA A 223 -8.32 -12.77 -3.46
C ALA A 223 -9.71 -13.28 -3.05
N ASN A 224 -10.75 -12.47 -3.27
CA ASN A 224 -12.14 -12.89 -3.02
C ASN A 224 -12.72 -13.80 -4.12
N MET A 225 -12.08 -13.90 -5.29
CA MET A 225 -12.55 -14.67 -6.43
C MET A 225 -11.78 -15.96 -6.65
N LEU A 226 -10.54 -16.04 -6.17
CA LEU A 226 -9.64 -17.17 -6.42
C LEU A 226 -8.84 -17.51 -5.16
N PRO A 227 -8.53 -18.81 -4.92
CA PRO A 227 -7.56 -19.19 -3.90
C PRO A 227 -6.21 -18.47 -4.10
N ALA A 228 -5.55 -18.09 -3.01
CA ALA A 228 -4.34 -17.26 -3.07
C ALA A 228 -3.23 -17.85 -3.96
N ALA A 229 -3.02 -19.17 -3.89
CA ALA A 229 -2.04 -19.87 -4.72
C ALA A 229 -2.37 -19.80 -6.22
N VAL A 230 -3.66 -19.80 -6.57
CA VAL A 230 -4.15 -19.69 -7.95
C VAL A 230 -4.01 -18.26 -8.45
N ALA A 231 -4.32 -17.26 -7.60
CA ALA A 231 -4.19 -15.84 -7.92
C ALA A 231 -2.74 -15.45 -8.25
N GLU A 232 -1.75 -15.98 -7.50
CA GLU A 232 -0.33 -15.75 -7.79
C GLU A 232 0.12 -16.36 -9.12
N ARG A 233 -0.33 -17.56 -9.44
CA ARG A 233 -0.02 -18.23 -10.72
C ARG A 233 -0.67 -17.51 -11.90
N LEU A 234 -1.86 -16.96 -11.71
CA LEU A 234 -2.54 -16.17 -12.75
C LEU A 234 -1.82 -14.86 -13.05
N LYS A 235 -1.26 -14.19 -12.03
CA LYS A 235 -0.43 -12.98 -12.22
C LYS A 235 0.79 -13.24 -13.11
N SER A 236 1.35 -14.46 -13.06
CA SER A 236 2.49 -14.87 -13.90
C SER A 236 2.08 -15.37 -15.30
N GLN A 237 0.81 -15.21 -15.70
CA GLN A 237 0.25 -15.65 -17.00
C GLN A 237 0.43 -17.14 -17.30
N GLN A 238 0.51 -17.97 -16.27
CA GLN A 238 0.57 -19.42 -16.44
C GLN A 238 -0.83 -19.99 -16.64
N ALA A 239 -0.94 -20.98 -17.55
CA ALA A 239 -2.16 -21.77 -17.67
C ALA A 239 -2.38 -22.54 -16.36
N ILE A 240 -3.58 -22.46 -15.81
CA ILE A 240 -3.91 -23.11 -14.54
C ILE A 240 -4.77 -24.34 -14.87
N ALA A 241 -4.11 -25.49 -14.89
CA ALA A 241 -4.73 -26.82 -14.97
C ALA A 241 -3.95 -27.74 -14.04
N ASP A 242 -4.60 -28.15 -12.96
CA ASP A 242 -4.01 -28.96 -11.90
C ASP A 242 -4.66 -30.34 -11.89
N GLN A 243 -3.86 -31.40 -11.82
CA GLN A 243 -4.33 -32.75 -11.64
C GLN A 243 -4.20 -33.13 -10.17
N PHE A 244 -5.27 -33.68 -9.63
CA PHE A 244 -5.33 -34.18 -8.27
C PHE A 244 -5.63 -35.66 -8.31
N ASP A 245 -4.84 -36.48 -7.61
CA ASP A 245 -5.02 -37.95 -7.57
C ASP A 245 -6.15 -38.32 -6.62
N ASP A 246 -6.36 -37.55 -5.57
CA ASP A 246 -7.41 -37.79 -4.58
C ASP A 246 -7.87 -36.47 -3.95
N ILE A 247 -9.08 -36.03 -4.30
CA ILE A 247 -9.79 -34.94 -3.62
C ILE A 247 -11.07 -35.47 -3.00
N VAL A 248 -11.56 -34.76 -1.99
CA VAL A 248 -12.89 -35.07 -1.42
C VAL A 248 -13.84 -33.95 -1.82
N VAL A 249 -14.88 -34.30 -2.56
CA VAL A 249 -15.90 -33.38 -3.07
C VAL A 249 -17.17 -33.56 -2.24
N VAL A 250 -17.73 -32.43 -1.79
CA VAL A 250 -19.00 -32.38 -1.05
C VAL A 250 -19.99 -31.55 -1.85
N PHE A 251 -21.13 -32.16 -2.18
CA PHE A 251 -22.31 -31.48 -2.70
C PHE A 251 -23.40 -31.44 -1.63
N VAL A 252 -23.98 -30.29 -1.46
CA VAL A 252 -25.10 -30.03 -0.53
C VAL A 252 -26.22 -29.36 -1.29
N ASP A 253 -27.45 -29.78 -1.10
CA ASP A 253 -28.63 -29.22 -1.75
C ASP A 253 -29.78 -29.08 -0.76
N LEU A 254 -30.67 -28.10 -0.98
CA LEU A 254 -31.81 -27.83 -0.11
C LEU A 254 -33.01 -28.71 -0.48
N VAL A 255 -33.54 -29.42 0.49
CA VAL A 255 -34.75 -30.28 0.29
C VAL A 255 -35.95 -29.38 -0.01
N GLY A 256 -36.61 -29.64 -1.15
CA GLY A 256 -37.87 -28.99 -1.48
C GLY A 256 -37.73 -27.49 -1.76
N PHE A 257 -36.59 -27.03 -2.23
CA PHE A 257 -36.33 -25.60 -2.52
C PHE A 257 -37.33 -24.99 -3.51
N THR A 258 -37.73 -25.74 -4.57
CA THR A 258 -38.66 -25.22 -5.59
C THR A 258 -40.02 -24.79 -4.99
N PRO A 259 -40.75 -25.61 -4.24
CA PRO A 259 -41.97 -25.16 -3.57
C PRO A 259 -41.70 -24.07 -2.52
N LEU A 260 -40.62 -24.16 -1.75
CA LEU A 260 -40.25 -23.17 -0.75
C LEU A 260 -40.02 -21.78 -1.38
N SER A 261 -39.40 -21.72 -2.56
CA SER A 261 -39.14 -20.47 -3.28
C SER A 261 -40.44 -19.78 -3.76
N GLN A 262 -41.47 -20.60 -4.07
CA GLN A 262 -42.78 -20.05 -4.44
C GLN A 262 -43.56 -19.53 -3.22
N GLU A 263 -43.39 -20.17 -2.07
CA GLU A 263 -44.08 -19.81 -0.83
C GLU A 263 -43.49 -18.53 -0.20
N LEU A 264 -42.18 -18.42 -0.10
CA LEU A 264 -41.49 -17.29 0.54
C LEU A 264 -41.45 -16.02 -0.32
N GLY A 265 -41.51 -16.16 -1.64
CA GLY A 265 -41.33 -15.05 -2.59
C GLY A 265 -39.90 -14.59 -2.78
N PRO A 266 -39.62 -13.73 -3.80
CA PRO A 266 -38.25 -13.46 -4.29
C PRO A 266 -37.31 -12.83 -3.27
N GLY A 267 -37.79 -11.92 -2.45
CA GLY A 267 -36.93 -11.22 -1.46
C GLY A 267 -36.49 -12.14 -0.33
N ARG A 268 -37.46 -12.82 0.30
CA ARG A 268 -37.18 -13.69 1.45
C ARG A 268 -36.38 -14.94 1.08
N ILE A 269 -36.55 -15.48 -0.14
CA ILE A 269 -35.76 -16.64 -0.58
C ILE A 269 -34.29 -16.28 -0.79
N VAL A 270 -33.98 -15.09 -1.28
CA VAL A 270 -32.61 -14.59 -1.39
C VAL A 270 -31.98 -14.37 -0.01
N GLU A 271 -32.74 -13.82 0.94
CA GLU A 271 -32.28 -13.66 2.33
C GLU A 271 -31.99 -15.02 2.98
N LEU A 272 -32.88 -16.02 2.80
CA LEU A 272 -32.68 -17.38 3.30
C LEU A 272 -31.42 -18.02 2.69
N LEU A 273 -31.25 -17.95 1.36
CA LEU A 273 -30.08 -18.49 0.67
C LEU A 273 -28.80 -17.82 1.16
N ASN A 274 -28.79 -16.50 1.32
CA ASN A 274 -27.65 -15.79 1.85
C ASN A 274 -27.32 -16.23 3.27
N ALA A 275 -28.32 -16.33 4.15
CA ALA A 275 -28.11 -16.80 5.52
C ALA A 275 -27.57 -18.23 5.57
N PHE A 276 -28.08 -19.13 4.71
CA PHE A 276 -27.59 -20.50 4.61
C PHE A 276 -26.16 -20.58 4.06
N PHE A 277 -25.86 -19.87 2.95
CA PHE A 277 -24.54 -19.90 2.36
C PHE A 277 -23.47 -19.23 3.25
N GLU A 278 -23.81 -18.19 4.02
CA GLU A 278 -22.92 -17.65 5.03
C GLU A 278 -22.57 -18.67 6.14
N ARG A 279 -23.52 -19.55 6.50
CA ARG A 279 -23.22 -20.65 7.42
C ARG A 279 -22.34 -21.68 6.76
N ALA A 280 -22.62 -22.08 5.51
CA ALA A 280 -21.81 -23.02 4.76
C ALA A 280 -20.35 -22.48 4.60
N ASP A 281 -20.18 -21.20 4.28
CA ASP A 281 -18.87 -20.56 4.16
C ASP A 281 -18.10 -20.59 5.50
N ARG A 282 -18.76 -20.32 6.64
CA ARG A 282 -18.14 -20.49 7.96
C ARG A 282 -17.76 -21.93 8.28
N GLY A 283 -18.58 -22.88 7.82
CA GLY A 283 -18.28 -24.31 7.98
C GLY A 283 -17.07 -24.74 7.15
N THR A 284 -16.91 -24.22 5.93
CA THR A 284 -15.71 -24.52 5.13
C THR A 284 -14.45 -24.03 5.84
N ASP A 285 -14.45 -22.84 6.43
CA ASP A 285 -13.32 -22.33 7.21
C ASP A 285 -13.06 -23.19 8.46
N LEU A 286 -14.11 -23.60 9.19
CA LEU A 286 -14.01 -24.37 10.43
C LEU A 286 -13.45 -25.77 10.24
N PHE A 287 -13.80 -26.42 9.14
CA PHE A 287 -13.42 -27.80 8.83
C PHE A 287 -12.34 -27.93 7.76
N GLU A 288 -11.71 -26.81 7.37
CA GLU A 288 -10.63 -26.77 6.37
C GLU A 288 -11.05 -27.34 5.00
N LEU A 289 -12.25 -26.96 4.54
CA LEU A 289 -12.71 -27.17 3.18
C LEU A 289 -12.55 -25.88 2.36
N GLU A 290 -12.63 -26.01 1.06
CA GLU A 290 -12.64 -24.90 0.10
C GLU A 290 -14.02 -24.79 -0.53
N LYS A 291 -14.66 -23.63 -0.46
CA LYS A 291 -15.84 -23.33 -1.27
C LYS A 291 -15.44 -23.28 -2.74
N VAL A 292 -16.15 -24.01 -3.59
CA VAL A 292 -15.95 -23.97 -5.05
C VAL A 292 -16.96 -23.01 -5.68
N LYS A 293 -18.25 -23.29 -5.52
CA LYS A 293 -19.34 -22.49 -6.11
C LYS A 293 -20.69 -22.86 -5.51
N THR A 294 -21.66 -22.00 -5.80
CA THR A 294 -23.09 -22.33 -5.65
C THR A 294 -23.72 -22.58 -7.01
N ILE A 295 -24.67 -23.53 -7.09
CA ILE A 295 -25.38 -23.91 -8.31
C ILE A 295 -26.87 -23.88 -7.98
N GLY A 296 -27.53 -22.73 -8.17
CA GLY A 296 -28.88 -22.52 -7.66
C GLY A 296 -28.90 -22.54 -6.12
N ASP A 297 -29.59 -23.49 -5.54
CA ASP A 297 -29.66 -23.77 -4.10
C ASP A 297 -28.63 -24.81 -3.63
N ALA A 298 -27.86 -25.39 -4.54
CA ALA A 298 -26.78 -26.32 -4.20
C ALA A 298 -25.46 -25.57 -3.87
N TYR A 299 -24.70 -26.16 -2.94
CA TYR A 299 -23.38 -25.69 -2.51
C TYR A 299 -22.34 -26.76 -2.76
N MET A 300 -21.27 -26.43 -3.43
CA MET A 300 -20.14 -27.33 -3.70
C MET A 300 -18.90 -26.88 -2.93
N ALA A 301 -18.34 -27.80 -2.15
CA ALA A 301 -17.05 -27.62 -1.47
C ALA A 301 -16.12 -28.79 -1.76
N VAL A 302 -14.82 -28.55 -1.63
CA VAL A 302 -13.80 -29.63 -1.76
C VAL A 302 -12.80 -29.52 -0.60
N THR A 303 -12.13 -30.64 -0.33
CA THR A 303 -10.96 -30.66 0.55
C THR A 303 -9.95 -31.68 0.00
N ASN A 304 -8.72 -31.67 0.53
CA ASN A 304 -7.58 -32.44 0.00
C ASN A 304 -7.15 -31.99 -1.41
N ALA A 305 -7.51 -30.78 -1.83
CA ALA A 305 -7.09 -30.19 -3.09
C ALA A 305 -5.96 -29.18 -2.86
N ILE A 306 -6.28 -27.90 -2.74
CA ILE A 306 -5.35 -26.84 -2.38
C ILE A 306 -5.14 -26.86 -0.85
N THR A 307 -6.22 -26.90 -0.09
CA THR A 307 -6.21 -27.09 1.37
C THR A 307 -6.17 -28.58 1.71
N ARG A 308 -5.22 -29.01 2.52
CA ARG A 308 -4.96 -30.42 2.82
C ARG A 308 -4.96 -30.67 4.33
N PRO A 309 -6.13 -30.83 4.95
CA PRO A 309 -6.22 -31.20 6.36
C PRO A 309 -5.71 -32.63 6.61
N PRO A 310 -5.29 -32.97 7.84
CA PRO A 310 -4.74 -34.27 8.17
C PRO A 310 -5.70 -35.45 7.92
N ARG A 311 -7.02 -35.19 7.99
CA ARG A 311 -8.08 -36.17 7.83
C ARG A 311 -9.19 -35.65 6.92
N PRO A 312 -8.94 -35.49 5.61
CA PRO A 312 -9.86 -34.81 4.70
C PRO A 312 -11.25 -35.48 4.59
N HIS A 313 -11.33 -36.81 4.57
CA HIS A 313 -12.59 -37.53 4.51
C HIS A 313 -13.44 -37.31 5.76
N LYS A 314 -12.79 -37.29 6.94
CA LYS A 314 -13.47 -36.98 8.20
C LYS A 314 -13.94 -35.53 8.24
N ALA A 315 -13.11 -34.59 7.83
CA ALA A 315 -13.43 -33.18 7.76
C ALA A 315 -14.68 -32.92 6.88
N ALA A 316 -14.79 -33.60 5.75
CA ALA A 316 -15.94 -33.50 4.86
C ALA A 316 -17.25 -33.99 5.53
N ILE A 317 -17.21 -35.09 6.29
CA ILE A 317 -18.39 -35.59 7.03
C ILE A 317 -18.71 -34.67 8.23
N ASP A 318 -17.71 -34.27 9.02
CA ASP A 318 -17.91 -33.31 10.13
C ASP A 318 -18.57 -32.02 9.65
N PHE A 319 -18.12 -31.48 8.51
CA PHE A 319 -18.73 -30.32 7.85
C PHE A 319 -20.20 -30.61 7.50
N ALA A 320 -20.49 -31.73 6.86
CA ALA A 320 -21.85 -32.09 6.45
C ALA A 320 -22.81 -32.24 7.65
N VAL A 321 -22.37 -32.93 8.71
CA VAL A 321 -23.13 -33.11 9.95
C VAL A 321 -23.38 -31.75 10.64
N TRP A 322 -22.35 -30.92 10.76
CA TRP A 322 -22.49 -29.62 11.35
C TRP A 322 -23.43 -28.71 10.53
N LEU A 323 -23.31 -28.73 9.21
CA LEU A 323 -24.13 -27.88 8.32
C LEU A 323 -25.61 -28.26 8.37
N ARG A 324 -25.98 -29.55 8.58
CA ARG A 324 -27.36 -29.94 8.83
C ARG A 324 -27.93 -29.23 10.04
N GLY A 325 -27.21 -29.19 11.16
CA GLY A 325 -27.63 -28.47 12.35
C GLY A 325 -27.80 -26.97 12.11
N GLU A 326 -26.91 -26.36 11.34
CA GLU A 326 -27.02 -24.94 10.97
C GLU A 326 -28.19 -24.67 10.01
N ALA A 327 -28.44 -25.54 9.03
CA ALA A 327 -29.59 -25.41 8.14
C ALA A 327 -30.92 -25.39 8.91
N ARG A 328 -31.09 -26.27 9.89
CA ARG A 328 -32.27 -26.25 10.77
C ARG A 328 -32.41 -24.96 11.60
N LYS A 329 -31.27 -24.33 12.03
CA LYS A 329 -31.30 -23.04 12.71
C LYS A 329 -31.79 -21.94 11.75
N VAL A 330 -31.23 -21.89 10.53
CA VAL A 330 -31.70 -20.96 9.48
C VAL A 330 -33.16 -21.20 9.18
N GLY A 331 -33.59 -22.46 9.02
CA GLY A 331 -35.00 -22.79 8.80
C GLY A 331 -35.92 -22.21 9.87
N ARG A 332 -35.56 -22.34 11.15
CA ARG A 332 -36.34 -21.76 12.27
C ARG A 332 -36.42 -20.23 12.19
N ASP A 333 -35.33 -19.56 11.82
CA ASP A 333 -35.29 -18.08 11.69
C ASP A 333 -36.23 -17.61 10.58
N PHE A 334 -36.46 -18.41 9.55
CA PHE A 334 -37.36 -18.11 8.43
C PHE A 334 -38.77 -18.76 8.56
N GLY A 335 -39.01 -19.54 9.61
CA GLY A 335 -40.31 -20.22 9.86
C GLY A 335 -40.53 -21.40 8.95
N THR A 336 -39.49 -22.10 8.50
CA THR A 336 -39.55 -23.28 7.61
C THR A 336 -38.70 -24.43 8.15
N ASP A 337 -38.98 -25.64 7.68
CA ASP A 337 -38.18 -26.83 7.96
C ASP A 337 -37.12 -27.02 6.86
N LEU A 338 -35.93 -26.42 7.06
CA LEU A 338 -34.86 -26.49 6.09
C LEU A 338 -34.00 -27.74 6.33
N ARG A 339 -34.03 -28.66 5.39
CA ARG A 339 -33.30 -29.94 5.41
C ARG A 339 -32.35 -30.02 4.22
N LEU A 340 -31.35 -30.90 4.29
CA LEU A 340 -30.29 -31.04 3.30
C LEU A 340 -30.25 -32.44 2.67
N HIS A 341 -29.85 -32.49 1.40
CA HIS A 341 -29.30 -33.67 0.75
C HIS A 341 -27.78 -33.49 0.63
N VAL A 342 -26.97 -34.43 1.10
CA VAL A 342 -25.52 -34.33 1.01
C VAL A 342 -24.92 -35.55 0.32
N GLY A 343 -24.05 -35.29 -0.67
CA GLY A 343 -23.29 -36.33 -1.37
C GLY A 343 -21.78 -36.07 -1.24
N ILE A 344 -21.01 -37.07 -0.81
CA ILE A 344 -19.56 -36.96 -0.64
C ILE A 344 -18.85 -38.04 -1.44
N ALA A 345 -17.94 -37.67 -2.31
CA ALA A 345 -17.12 -38.59 -3.09
C ALA A 345 -15.63 -38.22 -3.00
N SER A 346 -14.77 -39.25 -3.03
CA SER A 346 -13.31 -39.08 -3.09
C SER A 346 -12.72 -39.80 -4.29
N GLY A 347 -11.70 -39.20 -4.88
CA GLY A 347 -10.98 -39.73 -6.05
C GLY A 347 -10.33 -38.67 -6.90
N PRO A 348 -9.85 -39.03 -8.10
CA PRO A 348 -9.13 -38.08 -8.98
C PRO A 348 -10.05 -37.00 -9.56
N ALA A 349 -9.48 -35.82 -9.74
CA ALA A 349 -10.12 -34.69 -10.41
C ALA A 349 -9.11 -33.78 -11.07
N ILE A 350 -9.62 -32.88 -11.93
CA ILE A 350 -8.84 -31.81 -12.54
C ILE A 350 -9.40 -30.50 -12.00
N GLY A 351 -8.50 -29.61 -11.51
CA GLY A 351 -8.81 -28.26 -11.13
C GLY A 351 -8.24 -27.25 -12.11
N GLY A 352 -8.90 -26.12 -12.29
CA GLY A 352 -8.35 -25.10 -13.18
C GLY A 352 -9.21 -23.85 -13.30
N VAL A 353 -8.69 -22.85 -14.03
CA VAL A 353 -9.42 -21.61 -14.34
C VAL A 353 -9.95 -21.66 -15.76
N ILE A 354 -11.26 -21.57 -15.91
CA ILE A 354 -11.92 -21.44 -17.21
C ILE A 354 -12.49 -20.03 -17.37
N SER A 355 -12.33 -19.47 -18.55
CA SER A 355 -12.84 -18.17 -18.99
C SER A 355 -12.01 -16.95 -18.56
N ALA A 356 -11.64 -16.15 -19.56
CA ALA A 356 -10.97 -14.85 -19.37
C ALA A 356 -11.91 -13.76 -18.83
N LYS A 357 -13.24 -13.90 -18.96
CA LYS A 357 -14.22 -12.85 -18.58
C LYS A 357 -14.77 -12.99 -17.16
N ARG A 358 -14.88 -14.23 -16.65
CA ARG A 358 -15.32 -14.52 -15.28
C ARG A 358 -14.36 -15.55 -14.71
N LEU A 359 -13.30 -15.08 -14.08
CA LEU A 359 -12.30 -15.93 -13.47
C LEU A 359 -12.94 -16.69 -12.30
N SER A 360 -12.98 -18.01 -12.40
CA SER A 360 -13.33 -18.90 -11.30
C SER A 360 -12.45 -20.15 -11.38
N TYR A 361 -11.96 -20.59 -10.26
CA TYR A 361 -11.30 -21.89 -10.16
C TYR A 361 -12.37 -22.95 -9.92
N ASP A 362 -12.42 -23.97 -10.75
CA ASP A 362 -13.43 -25.01 -10.67
C ASP A 362 -12.78 -26.40 -10.75
N TYR A 363 -13.54 -27.43 -10.43
CA TYR A 363 -13.09 -28.82 -10.46
C TYR A 363 -13.96 -29.66 -11.38
N TRP A 364 -13.34 -30.58 -12.13
CA TRP A 364 -13.99 -31.45 -13.08
C TRP A 364 -13.49 -32.90 -12.91
N GLY A 365 -14.33 -33.84 -13.23
CA GLY A 365 -13.98 -35.25 -13.25
C GLY A 365 -15.12 -36.18 -12.78
N HIS A 366 -14.84 -37.46 -12.83
CA HIS A 366 -15.79 -38.50 -12.39
C HIS A 366 -16.19 -38.29 -10.92
N THR A 367 -15.24 -37.98 -10.06
CA THR A 367 -15.44 -37.74 -8.62
C THR A 367 -16.45 -36.65 -8.34
N VAL A 368 -16.36 -35.50 -9.08
CA VAL A 368 -17.31 -34.39 -8.96
C VAL A 368 -18.71 -34.81 -9.35
N ASN A 369 -18.85 -35.54 -10.49
CA ASN A 369 -20.12 -36.03 -10.94
C ASN A 369 -20.72 -37.08 -9.97
N LEU A 370 -19.87 -37.94 -9.41
CA LEU A 370 -20.30 -38.95 -8.44
C LEU A 370 -20.85 -38.32 -7.17
N ALA A 371 -20.18 -37.29 -6.61
CA ALA A 371 -20.66 -36.58 -5.43
C ALA A 371 -22.04 -35.92 -5.67
N ALA A 372 -22.23 -35.27 -6.83
CA ALA A 372 -23.53 -34.73 -7.22
C ALA A 372 -24.63 -35.84 -7.33
N ARG A 373 -24.32 -37.00 -7.89
CA ARG A 373 -25.28 -38.08 -8.01
C ARG A 373 -25.59 -38.79 -6.68
N LEU A 374 -24.63 -38.86 -5.77
CA LEU A 374 -24.85 -39.33 -4.41
C LEU A 374 -25.84 -38.41 -3.67
N GLN A 375 -25.68 -37.10 -3.80
CA GLN A 375 -26.59 -36.09 -3.26
C GLN A 375 -28.03 -36.29 -3.81
N ASP A 376 -28.18 -36.50 -5.13
CA ASP A 376 -29.49 -36.77 -5.76
C ASP A 376 -30.16 -38.07 -5.23
N SER A 377 -29.39 -39.03 -4.71
CA SER A 377 -29.84 -40.36 -4.35
C SER A 377 -30.22 -40.56 -2.90
N VAL A 378 -29.93 -39.60 -2.04
CA VAL A 378 -30.12 -39.69 -0.58
C VAL A 378 -31.44 -39.06 -0.15
N GLY A 379 -32.03 -39.56 0.94
CA GLY A 379 -33.23 -38.99 1.53
C GLY A 379 -32.99 -37.66 2.24
N ALA A 380 -34.07 -36.98 2.62
CA ALA A 380 -34.01 -35.72 3.34
C ALA A 380 -33.18 -35.83 4.63
N ASP A 381 -32.27 -34.87 4.86
CA ASP A 381 -31.28 -34.85 5.93
C ASP A 381 -30.26 -35.99 5.90
N GLY A 382 -30.15 -36.69 4.78
CA GLY A 382 -29.20 -37.80 4.60
C GLY A 382 -27.85 -37.35 4.09
N ILE A 383 -26.83 -38.14 4.38
CA ILE A 383 -25.46 -37.99 3.88
C ILE A 383 -25.06 -39.32 3.22
N ALA A 384 -24.95 -39.30 1.89
CA ALA A 384 -24.49 -40.43 1.10
C ALA A 384 -23.03 -40.31 0.72
N VAL A 385 -22.25 -41.35 0.88
CA VAL A 385 -20.81 -41.30 0.58
C VAL A 385 -20.41 -42.41 -0.40
N SER A 386 -19.36 -42.19 -1.17
CA SER A 386 -18.72 -43.18 -2.04
C SER A 386 -17.91 -44.18 -1.23
N GLU A 387 -17.64 -45.36 -1.83
CA GLU A 387 -16.86 -46.40 -1.19
C GLU A 387 -15.47 -45.95 -0.68
N PRO A 388 -14.67 -45.15 -1.43
CA PRO A 388 -13.41 -44.64 -0.91
C PRO A 388 -13.57 -43.80 0.37
N VAL A 389 -14.59 -42.92 0.44
CA VAL A 389 -14.89 -42.13 1.64
C VAL A 389 -15.29 -43.07 2.80
N TRP A 390 -16.20 -44.00 2.57
CA TRP A 390 -16.61 -44.99 3.58
C TRP A 390 -15.41 -45.74 4.15
N ARG A 391 -14.54 -46.28 3.29
CA ARG A 391 -13.33 -47.00 3.73
C ARG A 391 -12.43 -46.18 4.63
N ALA A 392 -12.32 -44.88 4.37
CA ALA A 392 -11.46 -43.99 5.12
C ALA A 392 -12.02 -43.63 6.51
N VAL A 393 -13.35 -43.71 6.72
CA VAL A 393 -14.01 -43.17 7.93
C VAL A 393 -14.94 -44.15 8.64
N ARG A 394 -15.12 -45.42 8.16
CA ARG A 394 -16.04 -46.42 8.72
C ARG A 394 -15.82 -46.70 10.21
N ASP A 395 -14.59 -46.53 10.70
CA ASP A 395 -14.27 -46.73 12.11
C ASP A 395 -14.59 -45.46 12.97
N SER A 396 -14.98 -44.38 12.32
CA SER A 396 -15.26 -43.11 12.97
C SER A 396 -16.74 -42.72 12.98
N TYR A 397 -17.52 -43.29 12.06
CA TYR A 397 -18.96 -43.05 11.92
C TYR A 397 -19.74 -44.36 11.72
N PRO A 398 -20.95 -44.46 12.27
CA PRO A 398 -21.87 -45.55 11.93
C PRO A 398 -22.46 -45.35 10.52
N PHE A 399 -22.70 -46.45 9.82
CA PHE A 399 -23.28 -46.48 8.49
C PHE A 399 -24.40 -47.52 8.42
N HIS A 400 -25.42 -47.24 7.63
CA HIS A 400 -26.40 -48.20 7.25
C HIS A 400 -25.80 -49.27 6.33
N GLU A 401 -26.49 -50.42 6.15
CA GLU A 401 -26.11 -51.41 5.16
C GLU A 401 -26.02 -50.78 3.76
N PRO A 402 -24.96 -51.10 2.98
CA PRO A 402 -24.76 -50.49 1.68
C PRO A 402 -25.91 -50.85 0.72
N ARG A 403 -26.40 -49.83 0.00
CA ARG A 403 -27.43 -50.03 -1.03
C ARG A 403 -26.84 -49.88 -2.43
N SER A 404 -27.27 -50.72 -3.38
CA SER A 404 -26.89 -50.57 -4.79
C SER A 404 -27.86 -49.63 -5.48
N VAL A 405 -27.35 -48.50 -6.00
CA VAL A 405 -28.17 -47.51 -6.70
C VAL A 405 -27.66 -47.32 -8.13
N VAL A 406 -28.58 -47.27 -9.10
CA VAL A 406 -28.23 -46.97 -10.49
C VAL A 406 -28.14 -45.43 -10.62
N LEU A 407 -26.90 -44.90 -10.60
CA LEU A 407 -26.65 -43.49 -10.72
C LEU A 407 -26.53 -43.10 -12.19
N LYS A 408 -27.21 -42.04 -12.61
CA LYS A 408 -27.23 -41.54 -13.99
C LYS A 408 -25.80 -41.17 -14.48
N GLY A 409 -25.36 -41.89 -15.53
CA GLY A 409 -24.02 -41.65 -16.12
C GLY A 409 -22.85 -42.31 -15.37
N VAL A 410 -23.12 -43.02 -14.29
CA VAL A 410 -22.13 -43.78 -13.49
C VAL A 410 -22.41 -45.27 -13.51
N GLY A 411 -23.68 -45.66 -13.49
CA GLY A 411 -24.11 -47.07 -13.45
C GLY A 411 -24.46 -47.54 -12.03
N ALA A 412 -24.56 -48.88 -11.85
CA ALA A 412 -24.83 -49.47 -10.56
C ALA A 412 -23.65 -49.25 -9.61
N THR A 413 -23.90 -48.51 -8.52
CA THR A 413 -22.87 -48.03 -7.61
C THR A 413 -23.26 -48.32 -6.17
N PRO A 414 -22.38 -48.92 -5.34
CA PRO A 414 -22.61 -49.03 -3.91
C PRO A 414 -22.60 -47.66 -3.25
N VAL A 415 -23.65 -47.38 -2.49
CA VAL A 415 -23.83 -46.10 -1.75
C VAL A 415 -23.90 -46.44 -0.26
N TYR A 416 -23.17 -45.69 0.53
CA TYR A 416 -23.09 -45.84 1.97
C TYR A 416 -23.72 -44.61 2.63
N ASP A 417 -24.82 -44.80 3.31
CA ASP A 417 -25.52 -43.75 4.01
C ASP A 417 -25.03 -43.69 5.46
N VAL A 418 -24.63 -42.50 5.90
CA VAL A 418 -24.19 -42.28 7.28
C VAL A 418 -25.39 -42.42 8.20
N ASP A 419 -25.28 -43.28 9.21
CA ASP A 419 -26.34 -43.45 10.23
C ASP A 419 -26.21 -42.38 11.29
N LEU A 420 -27.06 -41.37 11.17
CA LEU A 420 -27.06 -40.20 12.07
C LEU A 420 -28.32 -40.23 12.92
N PRO A 421 -28.22 -39.95 14.22
CA PRO A 421 -29.40 -39.87 15.07
C PRO A 421 -30.41 -38.85 14.50
N ALA A 422 -31.69 -39.23 14.53
CA ALA A 422 -32.78 -38.30 14.26
C ALA A 422 -32.81 -37.28 15.41
N GLU A 423 -32.38 -36.05 15.15
CA GLU A 423 -32.47 -34.93 16.10
C GLU A 423 -33.86 -34.28 16.07
#